data_30743686481b641d17e2c0746321221f
#
_entry.id   30743686481b641d17e2c0746321221f
#
_cell.length_a   1.000
_cell.length_b   1.000
_cell.length_c   1.000
_cell.angle_alpha   90.00
_cell.angle_beta   90.00
_cell.angle_gamma   90.00
#
_symmetry.space_group_name_H-M   'P 1'
#
loop_
_entity.id
_entity.type
_entity.pdbx_description
1 polymer ?
#
loop_
_entity_poly.entity_id
_entity_poly.type
_entity_poly.pdbx_seq_one_letter_code
_entity_poly.pdbx_strand_id
1 'polypeptide(L)'
;AASDVYKRQLLQIFLYNKDNGISRGRLLESTYGREDVADAANSLRVGVHRLKRSLVEAGLPQFEYIYTQKGVYHWTSPMPVEVDAIDIKNKILEAGKETDEKARMDQMIEALELYTGEFLADFGEEEWVQAERAQLKKVYSDALKEVSEYLLKNEEFDELQKLTSVASELYPFDEWQAVQMQALIGLERYKEAMKLYEQTSKHYFEELGVTPSEKLVEQYRYLGSRMGSRHRVIEEVQADLQESPGEKGGAFFCSLAGFRDCYRLVYRMSELNGQMPWLMLCTITDGKGYPAKGGPRLDRMSEKLLEVMKRSLRHSDFFAKYSPSQYVILLQ
;
A
#
# COMPACT_ATOMS: atom_id res chain seq x y z
N ALA A 1 -7.49 -22.56 -18.09
CA ALA A 1 -7.36 -22.02 -16.71
C ALA A 1 -5.99 -22.31 -16.08
N ALA A 2 -5.72 -23.46 -15.41
CA ALA A 2 -4.43 -23.72 -14.74
C ALA A 2 -3.23 -23.77 -15.72
N SER A 3 -3.39 -24.35 -16.91
CA SER A 3 -2.35 -24.40 -17.96
C SER A 3 -1.94 -23.02 -18.45
N ASP A 4 -2.80 -22.02 -18.39
CA ASP A 4 -2.52 -20.67 -18.89
C ASP A 4 -1.80 -19.83 -17.85
N VAL A 5 -2.13 -20.01 -16.58
CA VAL A 5 -1.38 -19.41 -15.46
C VAL A 5 0.08 -19.89 -15.49
N TYR A 6 0.31 -21.17 -15.62
CA TYR A 6 1.64 -21.76 -15.70
C TYR A 6 2.47 -21.26 -16.91
N LYS A 7 1.86 -21.13 -18.09
CA LYS A 7 2.54 -20.55 -19.27
C LYS A 7 2.93 -19.10 -19.04
N ARG A 8 2.04 -18.32 -18.43
CA ARG A 8 2.31 -16.93 -18.05
C ARG A 8 3.49 -16.83 -17.08
N GLN A 9 3.51 -17.69 -16.06
CA GLN A 9 4.62 -17.77 -15.09
C GLN A 9 5.95 -18.05 -15.79
N LEU A 10 6.01 -19.08 -16.62
CA LEU A 10 7.22 -19.40 -17.38
C LEU A 10 7.70 -18.23 -18.25
N LEU A 11 6.79 -17.56 -18.94
CA LEU A 11 7.11 -16.40 -19.77
C LEU A 11 7.72 -15.29 -18.92
N GLN A 12 7.12 -14.95 -17.81
CA GLN A 12 7.58 -13.89 -16.91
C GLN A 12 8.96 -14.20 -16.33
N ILE A 13 9.21 -15.45 -15.93
CA ILE A 13 10.53 -15.90 -15.46
C ILE A 13 11.59 -15.77 -16.56
N PHE A 14 11.26 -16.18 -17.81
CA PHE A 14 12.20 -16.06 -18.93
C PHE A 14 12.49 -14.61 -19.29
N LEU A 15 11.47 -13.75 -19.32
CA LEU A 15 11.63 -12.33 -19.62
C LEU A 15 12.45 -11.63 -18.53
N TYR A 16 12.20 -11.94 -17.27
CA TYR A 16 12.98 -11.39 -16.17
C TYR A 16 14.45 -11.82 -16.18
N ASN A 17 14.75 -13.00 -16.71
CA ASN A 17 16.10 -13.53 -16.85
C ASN A 17 16.63 -13.43 -18.29
N LYS A 18 16.09 -12.53 -19.13
CA LYS A 18 16.42 -12.43 -20.56
C LYS A 18 17.92 -12.28 -20.84
N ASP A 19 18.63 -11.51 -20.02
CA ASP A 19 20.02 -11.15 -20.25
C ASP A 19 21.00 -12.25 -19.74
N ASN A 20 20.66 -12.93 -18.66
CA ASN A 20 21.56 -13.88 -17.98
C ASN A 20 21.18 -15.36 -18.21
N GLY A 21 19.94 -15.61 -18.64
CA GLY A 21 19.38 -16.95 -18.66
C GLY A 21 19.07 -17.48 -17.24
N ILE A 22 18.45 -18.64 -17.19
CA ILE A 22 18.09 -19.31 -15.93
C ILE A 22 18.45 -20.79 -15.96
N SER A 23 19.13 -21.29 -14.93
CA SER A 23 19.46 -22.70 -14.84
C SER A 23 18.20 -23.56 -14.67
N ARG A 24 18.26 -24.80 -15.18
CA ARG A 24 17.14 -25.74 -15.05
C ARG A 24 16.71 -25.95 -13.61
N GLY A 25 17.65 -26.02 -12.66
CA GLY A 25 17.35 -26.21 -11.24
C GLY A 25 16.55 -25.03 -10.68
N ARG A 26 17.02 -23.79 -10.90
CA ARG A 26 16.31 -22.59 -10.47
C ARG A 26 14.94 -22.46 -11.13
N LEU A 27 14.82 -22.81 -12.41
CA LEU A 27 13.55 -22.75 -13.13
C LEU A 27 12.55 -23.75 -12.55
N LEU A 28 12.97 -24.96 -12.18
CA LEU A 28 12.14 -25.95 -11.51
C LEU A 28 11.70 -25.48 -10.12
N GLU A 29 12.61 -24.92 -9.35
CA GLU A 29 12.33 -24.35 -8.03
C GLU A 29 11.32 -23.19 -8.10
N SER A 30 11.49 -22.29 -9.06
CA SER A 30 10.61 -21.13 -9.27
C SER A 30 9.22 -21.49 -9.81
N THR A 31 9.03 -22.68 -10.41
CA THR A 31 7.77 -23.07 -11.04
C THR A 31 7.00 -24.12 -10.25
N TYR A 32 7.68 -25.00 -9.55
CA TYR A 32 7.07 -26.11 -8.80
C TYR A 32 7.34 -26.00 -7.30
N GLY A 33 8.20 -25.09 -6.88
CA GLY A 33 8.58 -24.94 -5.47
C GLY A 33 9.17 -26.22 -4.89
N ARG A 34 8.74 -26.57 -3.69
CA ARG A 34 9.10 -27.81 -2.99
C ARG A 34 8.08 -28.93 -3.16
N GLU A 35 7.11 -28.76 -4.07
CA GLU A 35 6.14 -29.81 -4.36
C GLU A 35 6.83 -31.01 -5.04
N ASP A 36 6.60 -32.21 -4.51
CA ASP A 36 7.02 -33.47 -5.13
C ASP A 36 6.19 -33.77 -6.39
N VAL A 37 6.50 -33.05 -7.47
CA VAL A 37 5.95 -33.37 -8.79
C VAL A 37 6.73 -34.54 -9.33
N ALA A 38 6.12 -35.71 -9.42
CA ALA A 38 6.75 -36.97 -9.77
C ALA A 38 7.55 -37.00 -11.10
N ASP A 39 7.39 -35.98 -11.96
CA ASP A 39 8.19 -35.76 -13.16
C ASP A 39 8.24 -34.26 -13.52
N ALA A 40 8.75 -33.45 -12.59
CA ALA A 40 8.88 -32.00 -12.78
C ALA A 40 9.72 -31.63 -14.02
N ALA A 41 10.72 -32.43 -14.33
CA ALA A 41 11.61 -32.22 -15.46
C ALA A 41 10.91 -32.40 -16.81
N ASN A 42 10.02 -33.36 -16.94
CA ASN A 42 9.22 -33.58 -18.14
C ASN A 42 8.11 -32.53 -18.24
N SER A 43 7.48 -32.22 -17.12
CA SER A 43 6.44 -31.17 -17.04
C SER A 43 7.00 -29.82 -17.48
N LEU A 44 8.21 -29.46 -17.05
CA LEU A 44 8.89 -28.25 -17.51
C LEU A 44 9.14 -28.27 -19.01
N ARG A 45 9.65 -29.38 -19.56
CA ARG A 45 9.90 -29.50 -21.01
C ARG A 45 8.62 -29.32 -21.82
N VAL A 46 7.53 -29.95 -21.38
CA VAL A 46 6.21 -29.81 -22.00
C VAL A 46 5.70 -28.38 -21.87
N GLY A 47 5.87 -27.75 -20.70
CA GLY A 47 5.50 -26.35 -20.45
C GLY A 47 6.22 -25.39 -21.38
N VAL A 48 7.53 -25.50 -21.51
CA VAL A 48 8.35 -24.69 -22.43
C VAL A 48 7.91 -24.88 -23.89
N HIS A 49 7.66 -26.12 -24.31
CA HIS A 49 7.17 -26.41 -25.66
C HIS A 49 5.80 -25.74 -25.92
N ARG A 50 4.87 -25.86 -24.97
CA ARG A 50 3.55 -25.23 -25.04
C ARG A 50 3.65 -23.70 -25.06
N LEU A 51 4.55 -23.11 -24.28
CA LEU A 51 4.79 -21.68 -24.28
C LEU A 51 5.28 -21.20 -25.64
N LYS A 52 6.31 -21.84 -26.22
CA LYS A 52 6.83 -21.51 -27.57
C LYS A 52 5.69 -21.51 -28.62
N ARG A 53 4.84 -22.51 -28.57
CA ARG A 53 3.69 -22.62 -29.47
C ARG A 53 2.67 -21.51 -29.25
N SER A 54 2.35 -21.21 -27.98
CA SER A 54 1.40 -20.13 -27.62
C SER A 54 1.88 -18.76 -28.06
N LEU A 55 3.19 -18.48 -28.05
CA LEU A 55 3.74 -17.21 -28.54
C LEU A 55 3.45 -17.02 -30.05
N VAL A 56 3.66 -18.06 -30.84
CA VAL A 56 3.36 -18.03 -32.29
C VAL A 56 1.85 -17.95 -32.54
N GLU A 57 1.04 -18.72 -31.81
CA GLU A 57 -0.43 -18.68 -31.89
C GLU A 57 -1.01 -17.30 -31.50
N ALA A 58 -0.31 -16.57 -30.64
CA ALA A 58 -0.65 -15.19 -30.24
C ALA A 58 -0.24 -14.13 -31.30
N GLY A 59 0.36 -14.52 -32.42
CA GLY A 59 0.71 -13.64 -33.53
C GLY A 59 2.18 -13.20 -33.57
N LEU A 60 3.02 -13.70 -32.66
CA LEU A 60 4.46 -13.44 -32.75
C LEU A 60 5.10 -14.20 -33.92
N PRO A 61 6.18 -13.66 -34.53
CA PRO A 61 6.90 -14.35 -35.60
C PRO A 61 7.34 -15.76 -35.20
N GLN A 62 7.44 -16.66 -36.16
CA GLN A 62 7.99 -17.99 -35.92
C GLN A 62 9.49 -17.87 -35.65
N PHE A 63 9.89 -18.06 -34.39
CA PHE A 63 11.25 -17.87 -33.93
C PHE A 63 11.56 -18.79 -32.75
N GLU A 64 12.85 -19.05 -32.49
CA GLU A 64 13.27 -19.85 -31.33
C GLU A 64 13.41 -18.99 -30.06
N TYR A 65 12.28 -18.58 -29.47
CA TYR A 65 12.23 -17.68 -28.30
C TYR A 65 12.97 -18.21 -27.06
N ILE A 66 13.05 -19.53 -26.93
CA ILE A 66 13.69 -20.16 -25.76
C ILE A 66 14.60 -21.27 -26.27
N TYR A 67 15.88 -21.20 -25.97
CA TYR A 67 16.82 -22.26 -26.26
C TYR A 67 17.56 -22.69 -25.01
N THR A 68 18.19 -23.87 -25.03
CA THR A 68 18.94 -24.39 -23.88
C THR A 68 20.39 -24.59 -24.29
N GLN A 69 21.30 -24.01 -23.49
CA GLN A 69 22.73 -24.16 -23.66
C GLN A 69 23.37 -24.52 -22.31
N LYS A 70 24.12 -25.63 -22.25
CA LYS A 70 24.82 -26.13 -21.05
C LYS A 70 23.91 -26.20 -19.79
N GLY A 71 22.60 -26.58 -19.97
CA GLY A 71 21.67 -26.69 -18.85
C GLY A 71 21.05 -25.39 -18.38
N VAL A 72 21.31 -24.29 -19.09
CA VAL A 72 20.73 -22.96 -18.86
C VAL A 72 19.74 -22.67 -19.98
N TYR A 73 18.55 -22.21 -19.63
CA TYR A 73 17.55 -21.72 -20.55
C TYR A 73 17.77 -20.23 -20.79
N HIS A 74 17.75 -19.84 -22.04
CA HIS A 74 17.91 -18.46 -22.50
C HIS A 74 16.70 -18.00 -23.27
N TRP A 75 16.31 -16.75 -23.04
CA TRP A 75 15.34 -16.05 -23.85
C TRP A 75 16.03 -15.39 -25.04
N THR A 76 15.39 -15.37 -26.18
CA THR A 76 15.81 -14.60 -27.35
C THR A 76 14.59 -14.13 -28.12
N SER A 77 14.69 -13.01 -28.82
CA SER A 77 13.57 -12.43 -29.58
C SER A 77 14.09 -11.69 -30.80
N PRO A 78 13.40 -11.75 -31.96
CA PRO A 78 13.71 -10.93 -33.12
C PRO A 78 13.28 -9.47 -32.95
N MET A 79 12.55 -9.17 -31.87
CA MET A 79 12.08 -7.82 -31.53
C MET A 79 12.70 -7.38 -30.21
N PRO A 80 12.91 -6.08 -29.98
CA PRO A 80 13.31 -5.58 -28.66
C PRO A 80 12.26 -5.96 -27.62
N VAL A 81 12.72 -6.33 -26.44
CA VAL A 81 11.89 -6.68 -25.29
C VAL A 81 12.31 -5.82 -24.12
N GLU A 82 11.40 -4.99 -23.65
CA GLU A 82 11.56 -4.17 -22.46
C GLU A 82 10.91 -4.87 -21.27
N VAL A 83 11.55 -4.79 -20.12
CA VAL A 83 11.07 -5.33 -18.84
C VAL A 83 11.22 -4.24 -17.80
N ASP A 84 10.14 -3.60 -17.43
CA ASP A 84 10.06 -2.46 -16.53
C ASP A 84 10.88 -2.66 -15.24
N ALA A 85 10.73 -3.81 -14.59
CA ALA A 85 11.48 -4.15 -13.39
C ALA A 85 13.02 -4.19 -13.57
N ILE A 86 13.51 -4.53 -14.76
CA ILE A 86 14.93 -4.51 -15.11
C ILE A 86 15.34 -3.08 -15.46
N ASP A 87 14.52 -2.40 -16.25
CA ASP A 87 14.79 -1.06 -16.78
C ASP A 87 14.87 -0.04 -15.65
N ILE A 88 13.98 -0.13 -14.65
CA ILE A 88 14.03 0.70 -13.44
C ILE A 88 15.38 0.56 -12.73
N LYS A 89 15.81 -0.68 -12.46
CA LYS A 89 17.09 -0.93 -11.78
C LYS A 89 18.29 -0.39 -12.57
N ASN A 90 18.29 -0.62 -13.88
CA ASN A 90 19.38 -0.19 -14.76
C ASN A 90 19.42 1.34 -14.85
N LYS A 91 18.29 2.02 -15.05
CA LYS A 91 18.21 3.50 -15.10
C LYS A 91 18.69 4.12 -13.78
N ILE A 92 18.25 3.60 -12.61
CA ILE A 92 18.71 4.11 -11.32
C ILE A 92 20.22 3.88 -11.13
N LEU A 93 20.72 2.72 -11.55
CA LEU A 93 22.17 2.42 -11.48
C LEU A 93 22.98 3.33 -12.40
N GLU A 94 22.48 3.63 -13.59
CA GLU A 94 23.12 4.55 -14.56
C GLU A 94 23.08 5.99 -14.06
N ALA A 95 21.94 6.44 -13.55
CA ALA A 95 21.80 7.74 -12.90
C ALA A 95 22.80 7.94 -11.75
N GLY A 96 23.11 6.88 -11.00
CA GLY A 96 24.13 6.91 -9.95
C GLY A 96 25.55 7.16 -10.44
N LYS A 97 25.82 7.06 -11.75
CA LYS A 97 27.14 7.35 -12.37
C LYS A 97 27.21 8.78 -12.93
N GLU A 98 26.08 9.45 -13.03
CA GLU A 98 26.01 10.81 -13.55
C GLU A 98 26.55 11.81 -12.51
N THR A 99 27.38 12.72 -12.97
CA THR A 99 28.05 13.72 -12.13
C THR A 99 27.28 15.03 -12.02
N ASP A 100 26.45 15.35 -13.02
CA ASP A 100 25.56 16.50 -12.97
C ASP A 100 24.31 16.15 -12.12
N GLU A 101 24.12 16.88 -11.02
CA GLU A 101 23.03 16.62 -10.06
C GLU A 101 21.66 16.67 -10.75
N LYS A 102 21.44 17.67 -11.62
CA LYS A 102 20.16 17.81 -12.30
C LYS A 102 19.90 16.65 -13.27
N ALA A 103 20.86 16.36 -14.14
CA ALA A 103 20.74 15.24 -15.08
C ALA A 103 20.53 13.91 -14.37
N ARG A 104 21.19 13.71 -13.23
CA ARG A 104 21.01 12.55 -12.37
C ARG A 104 19.59 12.45 -11.85
N MET A 105 19.04 13.55 -11.32
CA MET A 105 17.66 13.57 -10.80
C MET A 105 16.63 13.36 -11.92
N ASP A 106 16.81 13.99 -13.06
CA ASP A 106 15.92 13.81 -14.23
C ASP A 106 15.88 12.32 -14.65
N GLN A 107 17.02 11.64 -14.70
CA GLN A 107 17.10 10.20 -15.00
C GLN A 107 16.44 9.33 -13.91
N MET A 108 16.60 9.70 -12.64
CA MET A 108 15.93 9.00 -11.54
C MET A 108 14.42 9.18 -11.58
N ILE A 109 13.93 10.38 -11.90
CA ILE A 109 12.49 10.65 -12.07
C ILE A 109 11.91 9.78 -13.18
N GLU A 110 12.57 9.74 -14.36
CA GLU A 110 12.15 8.84 -15.44
C GLU A 110 12.09 7.36 -15.02
N ALA A 111 13.03 6.92 -14.19
CA ALA A 111 13.03 5.55 -13.69
C ALA A 111 11.89 5.31 -12.69
N LEU A 112 11.60 6.27 -11.81
CA LEU A 112 10.50 6.19 -10.84
C LEU A 112 9.14 6.17 -11.51
N GLU A 113 8.95 6.89 -12.62
CA GLU A 113 7.71 6.88 -13.41
C GLU A 113 7.37 5.52 -14.03
N LEU A 114 8.37 4.67 -14.27
CA LEU A 114 8.14 3.30 -14.73
C LEU A 114 7.56 2.38 -13.64
N TYR A 115 7.69 2.78 -12.36
CA TYR A 115 7.22 1.96 -11.23
C TYR A 115 5.74 2.19 -10.96
N THR A 116 4.88 1.42 -11.62
CA THR A 116 3.42 1.58 -11.55
C THR A 116 2.71 0.59 -10.64
N GLY A 117 3.45 -0.34 -10.02
CA GLY A 117 2.87 -1.37 -9.17
C GLY A 117 3.91 -2.34 -8.61
N GLU A 118 3.49 -3.22 -7.72
CA GLU A 118 4.35 -4.26 -7.19
C GLU A 118 4.75 -5.27 -8.26
N PHE A 119 6.00 -5.72 -8.20
CA PHE A 119 6.52 -6.74 -9.10
C PHE A 119 5.69 -8.02 -9.03
N LEU A 120 5.11 -8.41 -10.17
CA LEU A 120 4.29 -9.62 -10.32
C LEU A 120 3.20 -9.74 -9.22
N ALA A 121 2.40 -8.71 -9.01
CA ALA A 121 1.38 -8.65 -7.94
C ALA A 121 0.43 -9.86 -7.94
N ASP A 122 0.06 -10.37 -9.13
CA ASP A 122 -0.81 -11.55 -9.30
C ASP A 122 -0.11 -12.89 -9.03
N PHE A 123 1.19 -12.87 -8.79
CA PHE A 123 1.95 -14.07 -8.44
C PHE A 123 1.79 -14.39 -6.96
N GLY A 124 1.69 -15.70 -6.65
CA GLY A 124 1.57 -16.19 -5.30
C GLY A 124 2.78 -15.89 -4.40
N GLU A 125 2.91 -16.65 -3.32
CA GLU A 125 3.92 -16.49 -2.28
C GLU A 125 5.28 -17.14 -2.64
N GLU A 126 5.66 -17.12 -3.92
CA GLU A 126 6.91 -17.72 -4.37
C GLU A 126 8.11 -16.93 -3.83
N GLU A 127 9.03 -17.62 -3.18
CA GLU A 127 10.15 -17.03 -2.43
C GLU A 127 10.99 -16.07 -3.30
N TRP A 128 11.25 -16.42 -4.55
CA TRP A 128 12.02 -15.57 -5.46
C TRP A 128 11.27 -14.28 -5.85
N VAL A 129 9.93 -14.33 -5.98
CA VAL A 129 9.10 -13.15 -6.26
C VAL A 129 9.10 -12.21 -5.07
N GLN A 130 8.95 -12.76 -3.86
CA GLN A 130 8.99 -11.97 -2.63
C GLN A 130 10.34 -11.29 -2.41
N ALA A 131 11.44 -12.02 -2.65
CA ALA A 131 12.78 -11.45 -2.57
C ALA A 131 12.97 -10.30 -3.59
N GLU A 132 12.46 -10.47 -4.80
CA GLU A 132 12.56 -9.47 -5.86
C GLU A 132 11.66 -8.24 -5.60
N ARG A 133 10.45 -8.45 -5.10
CA ARG A 133 9.57 -7.36 -4.63
C ARG A 133 10.26 -6.51 -3.57
N ALA A 134 10.83 -7.16 -2.56
CA ALA A 134 11.53 -6.47 -1.48
C ALA A 134 12.72 -5.66 -2.01
N GLN A 135 13.48 -6.21 -2.96
CA GLN A 135 14.61 -5.53 -3.58
C GLN A 135 14.17 -4.35 -4.44
N LEU A 136 13.15 -4.52 -5.29
CA LEU A 136 12.61 -3.44 -6.13
C LEU A 136 11.99 -2.34 -5.29
N LYS A 137 11.20 -2.69 -4.27
CA LYS A 137 10.64 -1.73 -3.31
C LYS A 137 11.74 -0.92 -2.65
N LYS A 138 12.84 -1.56 -2.23
CA LYS A 138 13.98 -0.88 -1.62
C LYS A 138 14.63 0.10 -2.61
N VAL A 139 14.94 -0.34 -3.83
CA VAL A 139 15.56 0.50 -4.86
C VAL A 139 14.66 1.69 -5.20
N TYR A 140 13.37 1.46 -5.37
CA TYR A 140 12.36 2.49 -5.59
C TYR A 140 12.30 3.50 -4.43
N SER A 141 12.20 3.01 -3.20
CA SER A 141 12.07 3.88 -2.02
C SER A 141 13.33 4.71 -1.76
N ASP A 142 14.52 4.13 -1.96
CA ASP A 142 15.79 4.83 -1.80
C ASP A 142 15.93 5.94 -2.86
N ALA A 143 15.60 5.65 -4.12
CA ALA A 143 15.63 6.64 -5.21
C ALA A 143 14.57 7.74 -5.02
N LEU A 144 13.34 7.37 -4.64
CA LEU A 144 12.27 8.34 -4.39
C LEU A 144 12.62 9.28 -3.23
N LYS A 145 13.29 8.78 -2.20
CA LYS A 145 13.74 9.61 -1.09
C LYS A 145 14.75 10.67 -1.56
N GLU A 146 15.76 10.27 -2.34
CA GLU A 146 16.77 11.17 -2.89
C GLU A 146 16.15 12.24 -3.80
N VAL A 147 15.28 11.81 -4.73
CA VAL A 147 14.53 12.72 -5.61
C VAL A 147 13.62 13.65 -4.82
N SER A 148 12.94 13.15 -3.78
CA SER A 148 12.06 13.99 -2.95
C SER A 148 12.83 15.09 -2.22
N GLU A 149 14.02 14.79 -1.69
CA GLU A 149 14.88 15.78 -1.03
C GLU A 149 15.34 16.87 -2.03
N TYR A 150 15.69 16.47 -3.25
CA TYR A 150 16.07 17.39 -4.32
C TYR A 150 14.89 18.29 -4.77
N LEU A 151 13.72 17.70 -5.03
CA LEU A 151 12.52 18.43 -5.46
C LEU A 151 12.02 19.41 -4.39
N LEU A 152 12.06 19.00 -3.10
CA LEU A 152 11.75 19.91 -1.98
C LEU A 152 12.69 21.09 -1.89
N LYS A 153 14.00 20.87 -2.08
CA LYS A 153 15.04 21.92 -2.05
C LYS A 153 14.87 22.94 -3.18
N ASN A 154 14.42 22.45 -4.35
CA ASN A 154 14.22 23.29 -5.55
C ASN A 154 12.78 23.80 -5.68
N GLU A 155 11.89 23.54 -4.72
CA GLU A 155 10.48 23.94 -4.72
C GLU A 155 9.69 23.39 -5.93
N GLU A 156 10.10 22.23 -6.47
CA GLU A 156 9.44 21.54 -7.59
C GLU A 156 8.28 20.67 -7.06
N PHE A 157 7.28 21.32 -6.49
CA PHE A 157 6.22 20.62 -5.74
C PHE A 157 5.23 19.84 -6.61
N ASP A 158 5.01 20.23 -7.86
CA ASP A 158 4.10 19.51 -8.78
C ASP A 158 4.64 18.10 -9.08
N GLU A 159 5.94 18.00 -9.41
CA GLU A 159 6.57 16.72 -9.68
C GLU A 159 6.66 15.86 -8.41
N LEU A 160 7.01 16.49 -7.28
CA LEU A 160 7.02 15.82 -5.99
C LEU A 160 5.65 15.23 -5.63
N GLN A 161 4.58 15.99 -5.84
CA GLN A 161 3.21 15.54 -5.56
C GLN A 161 2.82 14.36 -6.46
N LYS A 162 3.19 14.40 -7.74
CA LYS A 162 2.93 13.33 -8.71
C LYS A 162 3.60 12.01 -8.27
N LEU A 163 4.90 12.04 -7.99
CA LEU A 163 5.66 10.87 -7.59
C LEU A 163 5.20 10.30 -6.24
N THR A 164 5.00 11.18 -5.26
CA THR A 164 4.60 10.74 -3.91
C THR A 164 3.16 10.28 -3.82
N SER A 165 2.26 10.72 -4.72
CA SER A 165 0.90 10.18 -4.76
C SER A 165 0.89 8.71 -5.18
N VAL A 166 1.68 8.33 -6.19
CA VAL A 166 1.83 6.93 -6.59
C VAL A 166 2.42 6.09 -5.45
N ALA A 167 3.47 6.59 -4.79
CA ALA A 167 4.08 5.88 -3.67
C ALA A 167 3.13 5.71 -2.47
N SER A 168 2.30 6.71 -2.20
CA SER A 168 1.31 6.68 -1.11
C SER A 168 0.20 5.65 -1.38
N GLU A 169 -0.18 5.45 -2.64
CA GLU A 169 -1.16 4.44 -3.04
C GLU A 169 -0.58 3.03 -2.96
N LEU A 170 0.66 2.84 -3.46
CA LEU A 170 1.32 1.55 -3.46
C LEU A 170 1.74 1.08 -2.06
N TYR A 171 2.18 2.01 -1.23
CA TYR A 171 2.73 1.75 0.11
C TYR A 171 2.09 2.64 1.16
N PRO A 172 0.82 2.40 1.49
CA PRO A 172 0.03 3.29 2.35
C PRO A 172 0.55 3.41 3.79
N PHE A 173 1.50 2.54 4.21
CA PHE A 173 2.10 2.55 5.54
C PHE A 173 3.58 2.97 5.57
N ASP A 174 4.14 3.44 4.43
CA ASP A 174 5.57 3.78 4.30
C ASP A 174 5.87 5.30 4.47
N GLU A 175 4.99 6.06 5.07
CA GLU A 175 5.14 7.50 5.36
C GLU A 175 5.24 8.45 4.15
N TRP A 176 5.01 7.97 2.92
CA TRP A 176 5.04 8.82 1.72
C TRP A 176 3.96 9.91 1.74
N GLN A 177 2.88 9.69 2.47
CA GLN A 177 1.81 10.67 2.68
C GLN A 177 2.31 11.94 3.36
N ALA A 178 3.33 11.85 4.23
CA ALA A 178 3.92 13.02 4.86
C ALA A 178 4.66 13.89 3.84
N VAL A 179 5.39 13.27 2.91
CA VAL A 179 6.09 13.98 1.82
C VAL A 179 5.10 14.53 0.80
N GLN A 180 4.07 13.76 0.43
CA GLN A 180 2.98 14.22 -0.42
C GLN A 180 2.27 15.44 0.17
N MET A 181 2.06 15.44 1.49
CA MET A 181 1.46 16.56 2.20
C MET A 181 2.34 17.82 2.14
N GLN A 182 3.68 17.67 2.23
CA GLN A 182 4.61 18.79 2.05
C GLN A 182 4.48 19.40 0.65
N ALA A 183 4.40 18.56 -0.39
CA ALA A 183 4.20 19.01 -1.77
C ALA A 183 2.87 19.77 -1.91
N LEU A 184 1.77 19.24 -1.41
CA LEU A 184 0.46 19.89 -1.45
C LEU A 184 0.44 21.24 -0.70
N ILE A 185 1.16 21.33 0.41
CA ILE A 185 1.30 22.59 1.16
C ILE A 185 2.14 23.59 0.37
N GLY A 186 3.22 23.15 -0.29
CA GLY A 186 4.02 23.99 -1.18
C GLY A 186 3.24 24.54 -2.38
N LEU A 187 2.30 23.75 -2.91
CA LEU A 187 1.35 24.14 -3.97
C LEU A 187 0.17 24.97 -3.46
N GLU A 188 0.10 25.30 -2.19
CA GLU A 188 -1.03 25.97 -1.52
C GLU A 188 -2.38 25.21 -1.65
N ARG A 189 -2.33 23.90 -1.95
CA ARG A 189 -3.50 23.00 -2.06
C ARG A 189 -3.93 22.50 -0.69
N TYR A 190 -4.17 23.40 0.25
CA TYR A 190 -4.42 23.12 1.67
C TYR A 190 -5.61 22.18 1.93
N LYS A 191 -6.69 22.31 1.15
CA LYS A 191 -7.86 21.43 1.29
C LYS A 191 -7.53 19.98 0.96
N GLU A 192 -6.69 19.75 -0.04
CA GLU A 192 -6.27 18.41 -0.43
C GLU A 192 -5.29 17.84 0.59
N ALA A 193 -4.37 18.65 1.11
CA ALA A 193 -3.48 18.25 2.19
C ALA A 193 -4.25 17.81 3.45
N MET A 194 -5.32 18.56 3.82
CA MET A 194 -6.19 18.20 4.94
C MET A 194 -6.91 16.87 4.67
N LYS A 195 -7.51 16.71 3.49
CA LYS A 195 -8.20 15.49 3.10
C LYS A 195 -7.28 14.28 3.09
N LEU A 196 -6.03 14.44 2.61
CA LEU A 196 -5.02 13.40 2.64
C LEU A 196 -4.72 12.97 4.08
N TYR A 197 -4.53 13.92 5.00
CA TYR A 197 -4.31 13.62 6.41
C TYR A 197 -5.47 12.84 7.03
N GLU A 198 -6.71 13.28 6.79
CA GLU A 198 -7.91 12.63 7.32
C GLU A 198 -8.06 11.19 6.80
N GLN A 199 -7.89 11.00 5.50
CA GLN A 199 -7.96 9.68 4.87
C GLN A 199 -6.86 8.74 5.38
N THR A 200 -5.63 9.24 5.46
CA THR A 200 -4.49 8.46 5.97
C THR A 200 -4.70 8.11 7.44
N SER A 201 -5.12 9.08 8.27
CA SER A 201 -5.38 8.84 9.69
C SER A 201 -6.47 7.80 9.91
N LYS A 202 -7.54 7.85 9.10
CA LYS A 202 -8.62 6.88 9.12
C LYS A 202 -8.11 5.49 8.73
N HIS A 203 -7.31 5.39 7.66
CA HIS A 203 -6.74 4.13 7.20
C HIS A 203 -5.79 3.48 8.22
N TYR A 204 -4.87 4.26 8.80
CA TYR A 204 -3.99 3.77 9.88
C TYR A 204 -4.79 3.26 11.08
N PHE A 205 -5.86 3.95 11.41
CA PHE A 205 -6.71 3.54 12.51
C PHE A 205 -7.53 2.28 12.21
N GLU A 206 -8.16 2.21 11.04
CA GLU A 206 -9.02 1.07 10.65
C GLU A 206 -8.23 -0.21 10.43
N GLU A 207 -7.05 -0.13 9.78
CA GLU A 207 -6.26 -1.30 9.43
C GLU A 207 -5.30 -1.74 10.57
N LEU A 208 -4.63 -0.79 11.22
CA LEU A 208 -3.59 -1.08 12.19
C LEU A 208 -4.00 -0.79 13.64
N GLY A 209 -5.07 -0.05 13.87
CA GLY A 209 -5.49 0.39 15.19
C GLY A 209 -4.55 1.40 15.87
N VAL A 210 -3.70 2.07 15.07
CA VAL A 210 -2.70 3.04 15.55
C VAL A 210 -2.95 4.44 15.02
N THR A 211 -2.34 5.43 15.67
CA THR A 211 -2.31 6.81 15.17
C THR A 211 -1.33 6.95 14.01
N PRO A 212 -1.49 7.96 13.14
CA PRO A 212 -0.55 8.27 12.08
C PRO A 212 0.86 8.53 12.62
N SER A 213 1.87 8.47 11.73
CA SER A 213 3.25 8.75 12.08
C SER A 213 3.44 10.19 12.60
N GLU A 214 4.45 10.39 13.45
CA GLU A 214 4.78 11.71 13.98
C GLU A 214 5.05 12.72 12.86
N LYS A 215 5.72 12.31 11.78
CA LYS A 215 6.00 13.15 10.62
C LYS A 215 4.72 13.66 9.97
N LEU A 216 3.72 12.80 9.78
CA LEU A 216 2.44 13.21 9.19
C LEU A 216 1.69 14.17 10.11
N VAL A 217 1.73 13.95 11.42
CA VAL A 217 1.14 14.85 12.42
C VAL A 217 1.85 16.22 12.43
N GLU A 218 3.17 16.26 12.28
CA GLU A 218 3.93 17.51 12.17
C GLU A 218 3.52 18.30 10.91
N GLN A 219 3.36 17.64 9.78
CA GLN A 219 2.87 18.30 8.54
C GLN A 219 1.46 18.86 8.72
N TYR A 220 0.60 18.15 9.42
CA TYR A 220 -0.74 18.65 9.73
C TYR A 220 -0.72 19.89 10.64
N ARG A 221 0.14 19.90 11.66
CA ARG A 221 0.35 21.09 12.50
C ARG A 221 0.89 22.28 11.70
N TYR A 222 1.84 22.02 10.80
CA TYR A 222 2.38 23.03 9.91
C TYR A 222 1.31 23.58 8.97
N LEU A 223 0.48 22.71 8.38
CA LEU A 223 -0.69 23.10 7.58
C LEU A 223 -1.61 24.02 8.39
N GLY A 224 -1.93 23.66 9.63
CA GLY A 224 -2.78 24.49 10.51
C GLY A 224 -2.20 25.89 10.74
N SER A 225 -0.87 26.02 10.89
CA SER A 225 -0.20 27.31 11.02
C SER A 225 -0.31 28.18 9.76
N ARG A 226 -0.26 27.57 8.58
CA ARG A 226 -0.43 28.27 7.29
C ARG A 226 -1.87 28.69 7.03
N MET A 227 -2.83 27.85 7.41
CA MET A 227 -4.26 28.15 7.29
C MET A 227 -4.74 29.18 8.32
N GLY A 228 -4.15 29.21 9.52
CA GLY A 228 -4.52 30.13 10.59
C GLY A 228 -4.28 31.61 10.27
N SER A 229 -3.60 31.95 9.19
CA SER A 229 -3.47 33.33 8.70
C SER A 229 -4.65 33.85 7.87
N ARG A 230 -5.62 33.00 7.53
CA ARG A 230 -6.88 33.42 6.90
C ARG A 230 -7.96 33.57 7.97
N HIS A 231 -8.50 34.77 8.13
CA HIS A 231 -9.70 34.98 8.96
C HIS A 231 -10.85 34.15 8.35
N ARG A 232 -11.21 33.04 9.00
CA ARG A 232 -12.41 32.27 8.66
C ARG A 232 -13.59 32.86 9.41
N VAL A 233 -14.71 33.02 8.74
CA VAL A 233 -15.97 33.33 9.39
C VAL A 233 -16.54 32.10 10.10
N ILE A 234 -17.25 32.31 11.19
CA ILE A 234 -17.73 31.24 12.08
C ILE A 234 -18.58 30.20 11.32
N GLU A 235 -19.29 30.63 10.29
CA GLU A 235 -20.12 29.78 9.42
C GLU A 235 -19.29 28.76 8.65
N GLU A 236 -18.10 29.15 8.16
CA GLU A 236 -17.17 28.22 7.48
C GLU A 236 -16.62 27.19 8.47
N VAL A 237 -16.27 27.61 9.69
CA VAL A 237 -15.81 26.72 10.73
C VAL A 237 -16.91 25.75 11.16
N GLN A 238 -18.15 26.22 11.28
CA GLN A 238 -19.29 25.37 11.62
C GLN A 238 -19.59 24.34 10.51
N ALA A 239 -19.46 24.73 9.24
CA ALA A 239 -19.64 23.81 8.11
C ALA A 239 -18.55 22.72 8.07
N ASP A 240 -17.31 23.08 8.36
CA ASP A 240 -16.19 22.14 8.44
C ASP A 240 -16.30 21.14 9.62
N LEU A 241 -16.97 21.54 10.71
CA LEU A 241 -17.18 20.71 11.90
C LEU A 241 -18.45 19.84 11.81
N GLN A 242 -19.32 20.06 10.84
CA GLN A 242 -20.53 19.24 10.66
C GLN A 242 -20.21 17.91 10.01
N GLU A 243 -20.88 16.86 10.46
CA GLU A 243 -20.81 15.55 9.83
C GLU A 243 -21.24 15.60 8.36
N SER A 244 -20.50 14.90 7.50
CA SER A 244 -20.84 14.78 6.08
C SER A 244 -22.23 14.13 5.90
N PRO A 245 -23.03 14.53 4.90
CA PRO A 245 -24.40 14.01 4.70
C PRO A 245 -24.50 12.48 4.60
N GLY A 246 -23.42 11.79 4.26
CA GLY A 246 -23.34 10.33 4.20
C GLY A 246 -23.03 9.63 5.53
N GLU A 247 -22.62 10.36 6.55
CA GLU A 247 -22.28 9.84 7.89
C GLU A 247 -23.44 9.93 8.89
N LYS A 248 -24.56 10.52 8.47
CA LYS A 248 -25.75 10.67 9.30
C LYS A 248 -26.46 9.34 9.52
N GLY A 249 -26.09 8.65 10.60
CA GLY A 249 -26.81 7.47 11.08
C GLY A 249 -25.93 6.51 11.88
N GLY A 250 -26.39 6.14 13.09
CA GLY A 250 -25.71 5.21 13.99
C GLY A 250 -24.69 5.87 14.91
N ALA A 251 -24.01 5.06 15.71
CA ALA A 251 -23.06 5.51 16.71
C ALA A 251 -21.75 6.02 16.08
N PHE A 252 -21.12 6.99 16.73
CA PHE A 252 -19.85 7.54 16.29
C PHE A 252 -18.69 6.57 16.58
N PHE A 253 -18.06 6.06 15.51
CA PHE A 253 -16.85 5.25 15.61
C PHE A 253 -15.62 6.14 15.54
N CYS A 254 -14.80 6.12 16.59
CA CYS A 254 -13.64 7.00 16.70
C CYS A 254 -12.35 6.25 17.08
N SER A 255 -11.22 6.93 16.98
CA SER A 255 -9.96 6.41 17.49
C SER A 255 -9.99 6.27 19.02
N LEU A 256 -9.13 5.42 19.58
CA LEU A 256 -9.05 5.29 21.04
C LEU A 256 -8.62 6.61 21.71
N ALA A 257 -7.83 7.43 21.03
CA ALA A 257 -7.49 8.78 21.48
C ALA A 257 -8.73 9.69 21.48
N GLY A 258 -9.46 9.72 20.35
CA GLY A 258 -10.74 10.45 20.25
C GLY A 258 -11.76 9.97 21.26
N PHE A 259 -11.85 8.65 21.49
CA PHE A 259 -12.72 8.09 22.54
C PHE A 259 -12.37 8.64 23.92
N ARG A 260 -11.08 8.74 24.28
CA ARG A 260 -10.65 9.32 25.56
C ARG A 260 -11.09 10.77 25.71
N ASP A 261 -10.98 11.55 24.65
CA ASP A 261 -11.33 12.96 24.68
C ASP A 261 -12.86 13.13 24.77
N CYS A 262 -13.63 12.36 23.98
CA CYS A 262 -15.06 12.30 24.09
C CYS A 262 -15.53 11.83 25.49
N TYR A 263 -14.92 10.78 26.02
CA TYR A 263 -15.20 10.29 27.38
C TYR A 263 -15.01 11.37 28.42
N ARG A 264 -13.87 12.06 28.39
CA ARG A 264 -13.56 13.16 29.33
C ARG A 264 -14.56 14.30 29.21
N LEU A 265 -14.96 14.63 27.97
CA LEU A 265 -15.95 15.68 27.72
C LEU A 265 -17.31 15.28 28.30
N VAL A 266 -17.81 14.10 27.95
CA VAL A 266 -19.09 13.58 28.42
C VAL A 266 -19.09 13.43 29.94
N TYR A 267 -18.01 12.94 30.53
CA TYR A 267 -17.88 12.85 31.98
C TYR A 267 -18.02 14.22 32.68
N ARG A 268 -17.33 15.25 32.16
CA ARG A 268 -17.48 16.63 32.67
C ARG A 268 -18.89 17.17 32.49
N MET A 269 -19.56 16.84 31.39
CA MET A 269 -20.96 17.23 31.15
C MET A 269 -21.91 16.51 32.10
N SER A 270 -21.64 15.24 32.43
CA SER A 270 -22.45 14.47 33.37
C SER A 270 -22.38 15.00 34.82
N GLU A 271 -21.28 15.57 35.22
CA GLU A 271 -21.14 16.26 36.52
C GLU A 271 -22.10 17.47 36.64
N LEU A 272 -22.38 18.10 35.49
CA LEU A 272 -23.31 19.25 35.46
C LEU A 272 -24.78 18.81 35.35
N ASN A 273 -25.08 17.73 34.60
CA ASN A 273 -26.41 17.33 34.25
C ASN A 273 -26.96 16.20 35.14
N GLY A 274 -26.13 15.58 35.96
CA GLY A 274 -26.49 14.46 36.86
C GLY A 274 -26.76 13.15 36.12
N GLN A 275 -26.58 13.07 34.81
CA GLN A 275 -26.73 11.84 34.01
C GLN A 275 -25.36 11.18 33.78
N MET A 276 -25.15 10.03 34.42
CA MET A 276 -23.91 9.28 34.27
C MET A 276 -23.95 8.38 33.03
N PRO A 277 -22.97 8.47 32.12
CA PRO A 277 -22.87 7.57 30.97
C PRO A 277 -22.44 6.18 31.39
N TRP A 278 -22.79 5.15 30.60
CA TRP A 278 -22.39 3.79 30.83
C TRP A 278 -21.19 3.42 29.96
N LEU A 279 -20.11 2.97 30.61
CA LEU A 279 -18.94 2.45 29.90
C LEU A 279 -19.05 0.92 29.78
N MET A 280 -19.01 0.41 28.56
CA MET A 280 -19.11 -1.02 28.28
C MET A 280 -17.85 -1.49 27.53
N LEU A 281 -17.33 -2.65 27.92
CA LEU A 281 -16.27 -3.35 27.19
C LEU A 281 -16.86 -4.59 26.52
N CYS A 282 -16.86 -4.61 25.19
CA CYS A 282 -17.31 -5.76 24.40
C CYS A 282 -16.08 -6.59 23.97
N THR A 283 -16.08 -7.91 24.26
CA THR A 283 -14.96 -8.79 23.95
C THR A 283 -15.42 -9.95 23.07
N ILE A 284 -14.74 -10.16 21.95
CA ILE A 284 -14.90 -11.35 21.11
C ILE A 284 -14.16 -12.51 21.77
N THR A 285 -14.86 -13.58 22.09
CA THR A 285 -14.29 -14.73 22.79
C THR A 285 -14.17 -15.96 21.90
N ASP A 286 -13.32 -16.88 22.29
CA ASP A 286 -13.05 -18.17 21.62
C ASP A 286 -14.12 -19.26 21.83
N GLY A 287 -15.25 -18.89 22.44
CA GLY A 287 -16.31 -19.83 22.85
C GLY A 287 -16.06 -20.53 24.20
N LYS A 288 -14.87 -20.37 24.79
CA LYS A 288 -14.52 -20.82 26.15
C LYS A 288 -14.49 -19.68 27.17
N GLY A 289 -14.84 -18.45 26.71
CA GLY A 289 -14.87 -17.26 27.55
C GLY A 289 -13.54 -16.48 27.58
N TYR A 290 -12.49 -16.91 26.87
CA TYR A 290 -11.23 -16.19 26.76
C TYR A 290 -11.24 -15.29 25.52
N PRO A 291 -10.53 -14.14 25.54
CA PRO A 291 -10.39 -13.29 24.35
C PRO A 291 -9.86 -14.10 23.16
N ALA A 292 -10.50 -13.97 22.01
CA ALA A 292 -10.09 -14.67 20.80
C ALA A 292 -8.67 -14.24 20.38
N LYS A 293 -7.85 -15.23 19.99
CA LYS A 293 -6.50 -14.99 19.49
C LYS A 293 -6.55 -14.45 18.05
N GLY A 294 -5.56 -13.64 17.67
CA GLY A 294 -5.43 -13.07 16.35
C GLY A 294 -5.48 -14.09 15.22
N GLY A 295 -5.92 -13.65 14.04
CA GLY A 295 -6.00 -14.44 12.82
C GLY A 295 -7.26 -14.14 12.00
N PRO A 296 -7.37 -14.64 10.75
CA PRO A 296 -8.42 -14.27 9.78
C PRO A 296 -9.86 -14.50 10.26
N ARG A 297 -10.04 -15.38 11.26
CA ARG A 297 -11.36 -15.61 11.88
C ARG A 297 -11.75 -14.47 12.80
N LEU A 298 -10.81 -13.98 13.62
CA LEU A 298 -11.05 -12.84 14.51
C LEU A 298 -11.31 -11.58 13.69
N ASP A 299 -10.57 -11.35 12.62
CA ASP A 299 -10.71 -10.17 11.76
C ASP A 299 -12.11 -10.11 11.18
N ARG A 300 -12.60 -11.20 10.58
CA ARG A 300 -13.98 -11.29 10.05
C ARG A 300 -15.05 -11.10 11.12
N MET A 301 -14.82 -11.61 12.34
CA MET A 301 -15.76 -11.42 13.45
C MET A 301 -15.75 -9.97 13.94
N SER A 302 -14.58 -9.35 13.99
CA SER A 302 -14.39 -7.94 14.38
C SER A 302 -15.08 -6.99 13.38
N GLU A 303 -14.93 -7.22 12.07
CA GLU A 303 -15.62 -6.45 11.02
C GLU A 303 -17.15 -6.56 11.14
N LYS A 304 -17.67 -7.77 11.29
CA LYS A 304 -19.11 -7.98 11.48
C LYS A 304 -19.63 -7.30 12.74
N LEU A 305 -18.88 -7.37 13.83
CA LEU A 305 -19.25 -6.71 15.08
C LEU A 305 -19.26 -5.20 14.93
N LEU A 306 -18.27 -4.64 14.23
CA LEU A 306 -18.19 -3.21 13.88
C LEU A 306 -19.42 -2.75 13.10
N GLU A 307 -19.84 -3.48 12.07
CA GLU A 307 -21.04 -3.17 11.29
C GLU A 307 -22.32 -3.21 12.15
N VAL A 308 -22.45 -4.22 12.98
CA VAL A 308 -23.60 -4.37 13.89
C VAL A 308 -23.64 -3.21 14.89
N MET A 309 -22.51 -2.85 15.50
CA MET A 309 -22.45 -1.73 16.43
C MET A 309 -22.82 -0.41 15.77
N LYS A 310 -22.29 -0.12 14.57
CA LYS A 310 -22.64 1.09 13.80
C LYS A 310 -24.16 1.20 13.55
N ARG A 311 -24.87 0.09 13.38
CA ARG A 311 -26.31 0.07 13.09
C ARG A 311 -27.21 0.01 14.33
N SER A 312 -26.72 -0.62 15.41
CA SER A 312 -27.54 -0.95 16.58
C SER A 312 -27.44 0.08 17.71
N LEU A 313 -26.31 0.78 17.79
CA LEU A 313 -26.10 1.82 18.79
C LEU A 313 -26.77 3.13 18.35
N ARG A 314 -27.10 3.97 19.33
CA ARG A 314 -27.76 5.26 19.09
C ARG A 314 -26.78 6.28 18.50
N HIS A 315 -27.28 7.29 17.84
CA HIS A 315 -26.45 8.39 17.31
C HIS A 315 -25.67 9.14 18.40
N SER A 316 -26.17 9.19 19.62
CA SER A 316 -25.48 9.78 20.77
C SER A 316 -24.37 8.91 21.35
N ASP A 317 -24.37 7.59 21.06
CA ASP A 317 -23.37 6.68 21.56
C ASP A 317 -22.09 6.75 20.74
N PHE A 318 -20.94 6.46 21.34
CA PHE A 318 -19.69 6.35 20.59
C PHE A 318 -18.84 5.20 21.08
N PHE A 319 -18.02 4.69 20.20
CA PHE A 319 -17.22 3.51 20.48
C PHE A 319 -15.89 3.51 19.73
N ALA A 320 -14.93 2.76 20.26
CA ALA A 320 -13.61 2.60 19.68
C ALA A 320 -13.11 1.16 19.77
N LYS A 321 -12.22 0.78 18.86
CA LYS A 321 -11.49 -0.48 18.96
C LYS A 321 -10.43 -0.33 20.05
N TYR A 322 -10.52 -1.16 21.09
CA TYR A 322 -9.61 -1.15 22.24
C TYR A 322 -8.43 -2.10 22.05
N SER A 323 -8.69 -3.27 21.45
CA SER A 323 -7.69 -4.28 21.07
C SER A 323 -8.19 -5.08 19.86
N PRO A 324 -7.42 -5.98 19.27
CA PRO A 324 -7.89 -6.80 18.14
C PRO A 324 -9.20 -7.55 18.42
N SER A 325 -9.46 -7.93 19.68
CA SER A 325 -10.67 -8.65 20.10
C SER A 325 -11.64 -7.84 20.94
N GLN A 326 -11.39 -6.54 21.17
CA GLN A 326 -12.19 -5.74 22.11
C GLN A 326 -12.59 -4.38 21.55
N TYR A 327 -13.82 -3.98 21.89
CA TYR A 327 -14.36 -2.65 21.65
C TYR A 327 -14.81 -2.04 22.96
N VAL A 328 -14.53 -0.74 23.14
CA VAL A 328 -15.03 0.07 24.24
C VAL A 328 -16.15 0.96 23.72
N ILE A 329 -17.26 1.03 24.46
CA ILE A 329 -18.50 1.73 24.05
C ILE A 329 -18.91 2.65 25.19
N LEU A 330 -19.29 3.87 24.88
CA LEU A 330 -19.96 4.77 25.80
C LEU A 330 -21.41 4.95 25.37
N LEU A 331 -22.32 4.61 26.26
CA LEU A 331 -23.76 4.76 26.08
C LEU A 331 -24.26 5.98 26.85
N GLN A 332 -25.06 6.81 26.16
CA GLN A 332 -25.67 8.02 26.71
C GLN A 332 -27.18 7.88 26.89
#